data_59d8a05e04a77f29a5cdac047a53ef34
#
_entry.id   59d8a05e04a77f29a5cdac047a53ef34
#
_cell.length_a   1.000
_cell.length_b   1.000
_cell.length_c   1.000
_cell.angle_alpha   90.00
_cell.angle_beta   90.00
_cell.angle_gamma   90.00
#
_symmetry.space_group_name_H-M   'P 1'
#
loop_
_entity.id
_entity.type
_entity.pdbx_description
1 polymer ?
#
loop_
_entity_poly.entity_id
_entity_poly.type
_entity_poly.pdbx_seq_one_letter_code
_entity_poly.pdbx_strand_id
1 'polypeptide(L)'
;MRLKLGVDRPMDVTMELLLARQPIFDRSGDLHAYELLYRSATPDSPGVSGSTATARVLVASVMEIGLSALTAGRRAFINVGQTLLESGLLEALPASEVTLEVLEDVPATPSVLATLQRLREAGFQIALDDLVDDPPERRALLALGDVWKVDVLHGITPAIRGLLERRAEMGHQPVLLAEKVESEAAFAEARELGFELFQGYFRGRPETRRSNALPLAASSVLRLVRRLYAPDASVASIEAVLASDAALVVRLLRLVSSPAFGLRRPVTSVQQALVLLGVDQIRRWAIVLAIAQLDLARAPEALRRSLVRAKLCMACGDPAQADELYLLGLFSLLDTLTGRPMSEWAEDLPLCPDARQSLVDGTGPLGPPLRTAIAVEAGDWEALRSVDPAIVQRVCDVIPIAWEEANLVLR
;
A
#
# COMPACT_ATOMS: atom_id res chain seq x y z
N MET A 1 -16.88 0.89 0.88
CA MET A 1 -17.68 1.00 -0.37
C MET A 1 -18.90 0.10 -0.23
N ARG A 2 -20.10 0.67 -0.28
CA ARG A 2 -21.35 -0.13 -0.23
C ARG A 2 -21.69 -0.61 -1.63
N LEU A 3 -21.36 -1.85 -1.94
CA LEU A 3 -21.80 -2.54 -3.16
C LEU A 3 -23.21 -3.07 -2.95
N LYS A 4 -24.20 -2.44 -3.60
CA LYS A 4 -25.52 -3.04 -3.77
C LYS A 4 -25.50 -3.93 -5.01
N LEU A 5 -25.24 -5.21 -4.82
CA LEU A 5 -25.48 -6.20 -5.86
C LEU A 5 -26.97 -6.54 -5.89
N GLY A 6 -27.67 -6.06 -6.93
CA GLY A 6 -29.03 -6.45 -7.22
C GLY A 6 -29.12 -7.92 -7.62
N VAL A 7 -29.42 -8.79 -6.65
CA VAL A 7 -29.90 -10.14 -6.91
C VAL A 7 -31.24 -10.24 -6.19
N ASP A 8 -32.29 -10.49 -6.98
CA ASP A 8 -33.65 -10.68 -6.49
C ASP A 8 -33.72 -11.80 -5.45
N ARG A 9 -33.69 -11.42 -4.17
CA ARG A 9 -34.35 -12.01 -2.97
C ARG A 9 -33.86 -11.35 -1.67
N PRO A 10 -34.68 -11.24 -0.62
CA PRO A 10 -34.42 -10.37 0.50
C PRO A 10 -33.49 -11.02 1.54
N MET A 11 -32.21 -10.78 1.41
CA MET A 11 -31.26 -10.70 2.51
C MET A 11 -30.26 -9.60 2.12
N ASP A 12 -30.57 -8.36 2.57
CA ASP A 12 -29.64 -7.23 2.51
C ASP A 12 -28.45 -7.49 3.46
N VAL A 13 -27.53 -8.37 3.08
CA VAL A 13 -26.22 -8.45 3.69
C VAL A 13 -25.28 -7.62 2.82
N THR A 14 -25.14 -6.36 3.17
CA THR A 14 -24.10 -5.50 2.62
C THR A 14 -22.78 -6.00 3.20
N MET A 15 -22.06 -6.89 2.50
CA MET A 15 -20.71 -7.27 2.87
C MET A 15 -19.75 -6.14 2.48
N GLU A 16 -19.10 -5.58 3.47
CA GLU A 16 -18.05 -4.59 3.30
C GLU A 16 -16.70 -5.30 3.29
N LEU A 17 -15.83 -4.91 2.36
CA LEU A 17 -14.52 -5.49 2.21
C LEU A 17 -13.45 -4.44 2.55
N LEU A 18 -12.59 -4.77 3.49
CA LEU A 18 -11.33 -4.05 3.73
C LEU A 18 -10.31 -4.54 2.71
N LEU A 19 -9.67 -3.61 2.03
CA LEU A 19 -8.66 -3.90 1.04
C LEU A 19 -7.39 -3.12 1.38
N ALA A 20 -6.28 -3.84 1.54
CA ALA A 20 -4.94 -3.29 1.69
C ALA A 20 -4.07 -3.80 0.53
N ARG A 21 -2.87 -3.25 0.38
CA ARG A 21 -1.91 -3.73 -0.61
C ARG A 21 -0.49 -3.68 -0.06
N GLN A 22 0.31 -4.68 -0.40
CA GLN A 22 1.73 -4.74 -0.08
C GLN A 22 2.57 -4.69 -1.36
N PRO A 23 3.61 -3.85 -1.43
CA PRO A 23 4.48 -3.78 -2.59
C PRO A 23 5.43 -4.99 -2.66
N ILE A 24 5.64 -5.48 -3.89
CA ILE A 24 6.62 -6.48 -4.23
C ILE A 24 7.68 -5.80 -5.12
N PHE A 25 8.94 -5.92 -4.76
CA PHE A 25 10.06 -5.27 -5.43
C PHE A 25 10.90 -6.28 -6.20
N ASP A 26 11.58 -5.82 -7.24
CA ASP A 26 12.57 -6.61 -7.98
C ASP A 26 13.99 -6.53 -7.36
N ARG A 27 14.97 -7.17 -7.99
CA ARG A 27 16.38 -7.20 -7.57
C ARG A 27 17.05 -5.82 -7.54
N SER A 28 16.55 -4.87 -8.31
CA SER A 28 17.00 -3.46 -8.31
C SER A 28 16.32 -2.67 -7.22
N GLY A 29 15.26 -3.25 -6.62
CA GLY A 29 14.40 -2.65 -5.63
C GLY A 29 13.39 -1.70 -6.27
N ASP A 30 13.10 -1.85 -7.55
CA ASP A 30 12.01 -1.17 -8.22
C ASP A 30 10.70 -1.93 -8.00
N LEU A 31 9.59 -1.17 -7.97
CA LEU A 31 8.27 -1.75 -7.76
C LEU A 31 7.89 -2.66 -8.93
N HIS A 32 7.73 -3.96 -8.66
CA HIS A 32 7.34 -4.98 -9.62
C HIS A 32 5.83 -5.23 -9.63
N ALA A 33 5.22 -5.47 -8.46
CA ALA A 33 3.83 -5.86 -8.30
C ALA A 33 3.26 -5.40 -6.96
N TYR A 34 1.98 -5.65 -6.73
CA TYR A 34 1.34 -5.52 -5.42
C TYR A 34 0.61 -6.82 -5.05
N GLU A 35 0.77 -7.24 -3.82
CA GLU A 35 -0.17 -8.18 -3.21
C GLU A 35 -1.39 -7.42 -2.70
N LEU A 36 -2.59 -7.91 -3.03
CA LEU A 36 -3.85 -7.36 -2.55
C LEU A 36 -4.36 -8.19 -1.37
N LEU A 37 -4.31 -7.59 -0.19
CA LEU A 37 -4.79 -8.16 1.06
C LEU A 37 -6.24 -7.73 1.29
N TYR A 38 -7.12 -8.68 1.58
CA TYR A 38 -8.54 -8.38 1.78
C TYR A 38 -9.15 -9.15 2.96
N ARG A 39 -10.12 -8.52 3.61
CA ARG A 39 -10.91 -9.11 4.68
C ARG A 39 -12.33 -8.55 4.70
N SER A 40 -13.30 -9.37 5.15
CA SER A 40 -14.64 -8.87 5.46
C SER A 40 -14.58 -7.87 6.62
N ALA A 41 -15.24 -6.71 6.48
CA ALA A 41 -15.32 -5.70 7.53
C ALA A 41 -16.27 -6.09 8.69
N THR A 42 -17.12 -7.09 8.46
CA THR A 42 -17.95 -7.65 9.53
C THR A 42 -17.15 -8.66 10.35
N PRO A 43 -17.12 -8.55 11.70
CA PRO A 43 -16.47 -9.53 12.55
C PRO A 43 -17.04 -10.92 12.27
N ASP A 44 -16.16 -11.90 12.15
CA ASP A 44 -16.48 -13.28 11.81
C ASP A 44 -17.70 -13.82 12.58
N SER A 45 -18.75 -14.10 11.84
CA SER A 45 -19.51 -15.31 12.18
C SER A 45 -18.57 -16.48 11.95
N PRO A 46 -18.36 -17.39 12.93
CA PRO A 46 -17.47 -18.52 12.76
C PRO A 46 -17.84 -19.28 11.48
N GLY A 47 -16.93 -19.33 10.49
CA GLY A 47 -17.14 -20.04 9.22
C GLY A 47 -17.23 -19.17 7.95
N VAL A 48 -17.10 -17.84 8.00
CA VAL A 48 -17.27 -16.96 6.83
C VAL A 48 -15.94 -16.60 6.13
N SER A 49 -14.79 -16.81 6.77
CA SER A 49 -13.48 -16.69 6.12
C SER A 49 -13.36 -17.78 5.02
N GLY A 50 -13.37 -17.38 3.76
CA GLY A 50 -13.28 -18.30 2.62
C GLY A 50 -14.62 -18.73 2.00
N SER A 51 -15.76 -18.12 2.35
CA SER A 51 -17.04 -18.46 1.74
C SER A 51 -17.11 -17.99 0.26
N THR A 52 -17.93 -18.69 -0.54
CA THR A 52 -18.24 -18.28 -1.95
C THR A 52 -18.78 -16.84 -2.02
N ALA A 53 -19.44 -16.35 -0.96
CA ALA A 53 -19.92 -14.98 -0.88
C ALA A 53 -18.75 -13.98 -0.78
N THR A 54 -17.75 -14.24 0.07
CA THR A 54 -16.52 -13.43 0.17
C THR A 54 -15.75 -13.39 -1.16
N ALA A 55 -15.63 -14.54 -1.83
CA ALA A 55 -15.01 -14.67 -3.14
C ALA A 55 -15.70 -13.81 -4.21
N ARG A 56 -17.03 -13.82 -4.26
CA ARG A 56 -17.82 -12.98 -5.18
C ARG A 56 -17.63 -11.50 -4.91
N VAL A 57 -17.62 -11.08 -3.64
CA VAL A 57 -17.41 -9.67 -3.26
C VAL A 57 -16.01 -9.22 -3.64
N LEU A 58 -14.98 -10.06 -3.44
CA LEU A 58 -13.60 -9.75 -3.85
C LEU A 58 -13.51 -9.50 -5.36
N VAL A 59 -13.95 -10.47 -6.17
CA VAL A 59 -13.89 -10.35 -7.63
C VAL A 59 -14.69 -9.15 -8.11
N ALA A 60 -15.90 -8.92 -7.57
CA ALA A 60 -16.70 -7.75 -7.91
C ALA A 60 -16.02 -6.44 -7.51
N SER A 61 -15.40 -6.36 -6.32
CA SER A 61 -14.68 -5.16 -5.86
C SER A 61 -13.46 -4.85 -6.73
N VAL A 62 -12.69 -5.87 -7.10
CA VAL A 62 -11.54 -5.73 -8.00
C VAL A 62 -11.99 -5.25 -9.39
N MET A 63 -13.09 -5.79 -9.90
CA MET A 63 -13.64 -5.40 -11.21
C MET A 63 -14.25 -4.00 -11.20
N GLU A 64 -14.89 -3.59 -10.10
CA GLU A 64 -15.55 -2.29 -10.00
C GLU A 64 -14.56 -1.15 -9.75
N ILE A 65 -13.58 -1.32 -8.85
CA ILE A 65 -12.53 -0.33 -8.58
C ILE A 65 -11.54 -0.26 -9.75
N GLY A 66 -11.30 -1.40 -10.39
CA GLY A 66 -10.30 -1.58 -11.45
C GLY A 66 -8.91 -1.91 -10.91
N LEU A 67 -8.30 -2.98 -11.41
CA LEU A 67 -6.96 -3.41 -11.01
C LEU A 67 -5.91 -2.31 -11.18
N SER A 68 -5.96 -1.56 -12.26
CA SER A 68 -5.00 -0.48 -12.53
C SER A 68 -5.02 0.61 -11.45
N ALA A 69 -6.20 0.94 -10.90
CA ALA A 69 -6.31 1.90 -9.78
C ALA A 69 -5.70 1.30 -8.49
N LEU A 70 -5.96 0.01 -8.22
CA LEU A 70 -5.46 -0.67 -7.03
C LEU A 70 -3.94 -0.90 -7.07
N THR A 71 -3.39 -1.16 -8.24
CA THR A 71 -1.99 -1.60 -8.42
C THR A 71 -1.09 -0.58 -9.13
N ALA A 72 -1.60 0.62 -9.40
CA ALA A 72 -0.88 1.63 -10.20
C ALA A 72 -0.41 1.08 -11.58
N GLY A 73 -1.22 0.22 -12.20
CA GLY A 73 -0.92 -0.42 -13.47
C GLY A 73 0.12 -1.55 -13.39
N ARG A 74 0.45 -2.03 -12.19
CA ARG A 74 1.33 -3.19 -11.96
C ARG A 74 0.50 -4.46 -11.81
N ARG A 75 1.15 -5.61 -11.86
CA ARG A 75 0.52 -6.91 -11.62
C ARG A 75 -0.02 -7.02 -10.19
N ALA A 76 -1.18 -7.65 -10.02
CA ALA A 76 -1.79 -7.94 -8.73
C ALA A 76 -1.53 -9.40 -8.32
N PHE A 77 -1.04 -9.63 -7.13
CA PHE A 77 -1.08 -10.94 -6.47
C PHE A 77 -2.36 -11.00 -5.64
N ILE A 78 -3.15 -12.05 -5.81
CA ILE A 78 -4.45 -12.22 -5.18
C ILE A 78 -4.49 -13.56 -4.47
N ASN A 79 -4.69 -13.53 -3.15
CA ASN A 79 -4.80 -14.71 -2.30
C ASN A 79 -6.02 -15.56 -2.66
N VAL A 80 -5.80 -16.86 -2.93
CA VAL A 80 -6.84 -17.80 -3.33
C VAL A 80 -6.78 -19.05 -2.47
N GLY A 81 -7.81 -19.22 -1.65
CA GLY A 81 -8.07 -20.46 -0.93
C GLY A 81 -8.86 -21.44 -1.80
N GLN A 82 -9.01 -22.70 -1.31
CA GLN A 82 -9.68 -23.77 -2.04
C GLN A 82 -11.08 -23.39 -2.56
N THR A 83 -11.91 -22.76 -1.71
CA THR A 83 -13.29 -22.37 -2.09
C THR A 83 -13.31 -21.39 -3.27
N LEU A 84 -12.37 -20.44 -3.32
CA LEU A 84 -12.28 -19.48 -4.42
C LEU A 84 -11.75 -20.16 -5.70
N LEU A 85 -10.75 -21.06 -5.60
CA LEU A 85 -10.26 -21.85 -6.71
C LEU A 85 -11.37 -22.67 -7.38
N GLU A 86 -12.21 -23.32 -6.57
CA GLU A 86 -13.28 -24.19 -7.06
C GLU A 86 -14.56 -23.43 -7.48
N SER A 87 -14.62 -22.12 -7.27
CA SER A 87 -15.82 -21.29 -7.51
C SER A 87 -16.09 -20.98 -8.99
N GLY A 88 -15.09 -21.07 -9.87
CA GLY A 88 -15.17 -20.62 -11.25
C GLY A 88 -15.23 -19.09 -11.43
N LEU A 89 -15.01 -18.30 -10.38
CA LEU A 89 -15.06 -16.83 -10.42
C LEU A 89 -13.76 -16.19 -10.91
N LEU A 90 -12.65 -16.92 -10.81
CA LEU A 90 -11.31 -16.39 -11.15
C LEU A 90 -11.16 -16.08 -12.64
N GLU A 91 -11.86 -16.81 -13.50
CA GLU A 91 -11.85 -16.60 -14.95
C GLU A 91 -12.40 -15.24 -15.39
N ALA A 92 -13.12 -14.53 -14.50
CA ALA A 92 -13.57 -13.17 -14.75
C ALA A 92 -12.43 -12.12 -14.61
N LEU A 93 -11.31 -12.48 -13.97
CA LEU A 93 -10.17 -11.60 -13.80
C LEU A 93 -9.28 -11.56 -15.06
N PRO A 94 -8.61 -10.44 -15.35
CA PRO A 94 -7.67 -10.34 -16.47
C PRO A 94 -6.38 -11.14 -16.16
N ALA A 95 -6.23 -12.31 -16.75
CA ALA A 95 -5.12 -13.24 -16.47
C ALA A 95 -3.73 -12.61 -16.67
N SER A 96 -3.58 -11.67 -17.62
CA SER A 96 -2.33 -10.96 -17.86
C SER A 96 -1.91 -10.00 -16.75
N GLU A 97 -2.87 -9.56 -15.91
CA GLU A 97 -2.65 -8.57 -14.86
C GLU A 97 -2.65 -9.19 -13.45
N VAL A 98 -3.03 -10.48 -13.33
CA VAL A 98 -3.19 -11.17 -12.05
C VAL A 98 -2.25 -12.35 -11.93
N THR A 99 -1.66 -12.51 -10.73
CA THR A 99 -1.02 -13.73 -10.23
C THR A 99 -1.93 -14.28 -9.14
N LEU A 100 -2.33 -15.54 -9.25
CA LEU A 100 -3.13 -16.23 -8.25
C LEU A 100 -2.21 -16.84 -7.20
N GLU A 101 -2.35 -16.39 -5.97
CA GLU A 101 -1.52 -16.79 -4.84
C GLU A 101 -2.23 -17.87 -4.03
N VAL A 102 -1.81 -19.10 -4.22
CA VAL A 102 -2.38 -20.29 -3.57
C VAL A 102 -1.87 -20.38 -2.15
N LEU A 103 -2.79 -20.26 -1.18
CA LEU A 103 -2.47 -20.27 0.26
C LEU A 103 -1.88 -21.60 0.71
N GLU A 104 -1.16 -21.56 1.83
CA GLU A 104 -0.45 -22.70 2.41
C GLU A 104 -1.38 -23.86 2.84
N ASP A 105 -2.63 -23.56 3.20
CA ASP A 105 -3.64 -24.54 3.64
C ASP A 105 -4.38 -25.24 2.49
N VAL A 106 -4.16 -24.84 1.23
CA VAL A 106 -4.80 -25.45 0.07
C VAL A 106 -4.19 -26.83 -0.21
N PRO A 107 -4.98 -27.92 -0.13
CA PRO A 107 -4.47 -29.28 -0.32
C PRO A 107 -4.25 -29.59 -1.81
N ALA A 108 -3.24 -30.40 -2.11
CA ALA A 108 -2.93 -30.87 -3.46
C ALA A 108 -3.90 -31.98 -3.94
N THR A 109 -5.20 -31.75 -3.89
CA THR A 109 -6.20 -32.70 -4.37
C THR A 109 -6.24 -32.74 -5.90
N PRO A 110 -6.70 -33.85 -6.52
CA PRO A 110 -6.87 -33.91 -7.98
C PRO A 110 -7.74 -32.77 -8.55
N SER A 111 -8.78 -32.35 -7.81
CA SER A 111 -9.67 -31.23 -8.20
C SER A 111 -8.91 -29.91 -8.24
N VAL A 112 -8.14 -29.61 -7.18
CA VAL A 112 -7.33 -28.39 -7.08
C VAL A 112 -6.28 -28.36 -8.18
N LEU A 113 -5.54 -29.45 -8.35
CA LEU A 113 -4.50 -29.55 -9.40
C LEU A 113 -5.07 -29.37 -10.82
N ALA A 114 -6.22 -29.98 -11.11
CA ALA A 114 -6.90 -29.80 -12.40
C ALA A 114 -7.38 -28.35 -12.61
N THR A 115 -7.87 -27.70 -11.55
CA THR A 115 -8.28 -26.29 -11.60
C THR A 115 -7.09 -25.35 -11.84
N LEU A 116 -5.97 -25.55 -11.14
CA LEU A 116 -4.76 -24.76 -11.34
C LEU A 116 -4.18 -24.95 -12.74
N GLN A 117 -4.17 -26.19 -13.24
CA GLN A 117 -3.72 -26.46 -14.61
C GLN A 117 -4.57 -25.70 -15.63
N ARG A 118 -5.90 -25.73 -15.50
CA ARG A 118 -6.83 -25.01 -16.38
C ARG A 118 -6.63 -23.49 -16.30
N LEU A 119 -6.41 -22.93 -15.11
CA LEU A 119 -6.15 -21.51 -14.92
C LEU A 119 -4.81 -21.09 -15.56
N ARG A 120 -3.75 -21.92 -15.45
CA ARG A 120 -2.49 -21.69 -16.17
C ARG A 120 -2.69 -21.70 -17.69
N GLU A 121 -3.46 -22.65 -18.21
CA GLU A 121 -3.81 -22.71 -19.64
C GLU A 121 -4.60 -21.47 -20.09
N ALA A 122 -5.40 -20.87 -19.19
CA ALA A 122 -6.10 -19.60 -19.42
C ALA A 122 -5.17 -18.36 -19.30
N GLY A 123 -3.88 -18.56 -18.99
CA GLY A 123 -2.87 -17.49 -18.95
C GLY A 123 -2.62 -16.87 -17.58
N PHE A 124 -3.21 -17.42 -16.52
CA PHE A 124 -2.89 -16.97 -15.14
C PHE A 124 -1.51 -17.47 -14.72
N GLN A 125 -0.79 -16.63 -13.99
CA GLN A 125 0.39 -17.02 -13.26
C GLN A 125 0.00 -17.52 -11.87
N ILE A 126 0.61 -18.62 -11.41
CA ILE A 126 0.34 -19.23 -10.11
C ILE A 126 1.53 -18.95 -9.17
N ALA A 127 1.26 -18.33 -8.02
CA ALA A 127 2.20 -18.24 -6.92
C ALA A 127 1.81 -19.22 -5.82
N LEU A 128 2.81 -19.78 -5.13
CA LEU A 128 2.60 -20.62 -3.96
C LEU A 128 3.09 -19.89 -2.73
N ASP A 129 2.20 -19.76 -1.74
CA ASP A 129 2.42 -18.94 -0.57
C ASP A 129 3.12 -19.67 0.58
N ASP A 130 3.83 -18.89 1.40
CA ASP A 130 4.44 -19.23 2.70
C ASP A 130 5.26 -20.54 2.68
N LEU A 131 6.12 -20.68 1.66
CA LEU A 131 6.98 -21.86 1.54
C LEU A 131 8.13 -21.77 2.52
N VAL A 132 8.25 -22.76 3.40
CA VAL A 132 9.31 -22.88 4.41
C VAL A 132 10.12 -24.15 4.24
N ASP A 133 9.60 -25.14 3.49
CA ASP A 133 10.22 -26.45 3.25
C ASP A 133 9.67 -27.13 1.97
N ASP A 134 10.09 -28.39 1.68
CA ASP A 134 9.62 -29.23 0.55
C ASP A 134 8.78 -30.43 1.07
N PRO A 135 7.54 -30.21 1.56
CA PRO A 135 6.74 -31.31 2.05
C PRO A 135 6.24 -32.19 0.87
N PRO A 136 6.37 -33.53 0.96
CA PRO A 136 6.01 -34.44 -0.11
C PRO A 136 4.58 -34.27 -0.64
N GLU A 137 3.64 -33.93 0.24
CA GLU A 137 2.23 -33.73 -0.07
C GLU A 137 1.96 -32.48 -0.93
N ARG A 138 2.87 -31.49 -0.91
CA ARG A 138 2.74 -30.26 -1.72
C ARG A 138 3.54 -30.31 -3.05
N ARG A 139 4.32 -31.34 -3.29
CA ARG A 139 5.18 -31.43 -4.50
C ARG A 139 4.44 -31.30 -5.82
N ALA A 140 3.21 -31.79 -5.88
CA ALA A 140 2.36 -31.64 -7.06
C ALA A 140 1.96 -30.18 -7.31
N LEU A 141 1.77 -29.38 -6.23
CA LEU A 141 1.54 -27.93 -6.32
C LEU A 141 2.83 -27.20 -6.71
N LEU A 142 3.98 -27.58 -6.10
CA LEU A 142 5.28 -26.98 -6.42
C LEU A 142 5.58 -27.08 -7.93
N ALA A 143 5.21 -28.19 -8.56
CA ALA A 143 5.38 -28.40 -10.00
C ALA A 143 4.51 -27.49 -10.88
N LEU A 144 3.42 -26.92 -10.34
CA LEU A 144 2.52 -26.00 -11.05
C LEU A 144 2.81 -24.52 -10.76
N GLY A 145 3.59 -24.24 -9.71
CA GLY A 145 3.91 -22.86 -9.31
C GLY A 145 4.85 -22.18 -10.30
N ASP A 146 4.49 -20.99 -10.75
CA ASP A 146 5.33 -20.10 -11.56
C ASP A 146 6.14 -19.15 -10.66
N VAL A 147 5.65 -18.86 -9.45
CA VAL A 147 6.32 -18.08 -8.42
C VAL A 147 6.30 -18.87 -7.10
N TRP A 148 7.43 -18.93 -6.43
CA TRP A 148 7.54 -19.51 -5.10
C TRP A 148 7.80 -18.40 -4.10
N LYS A 149 6.85 -18.14 -3.19
CA LYS A 149 6.98 -17.20 -2.09
C LYS A 149 7.57 -17.93 -0.88
N VAL A 150 8.75 -17.53 -0.48
CA VAL A 150 9.53 -18.18 0.57
C VAL A 150 9.68 -17.23 1.76
N ASP A 151 9.19 -17.65 2.92
CA ASP A 151 9.36 -16.90 4.17
C ASP A 151 10.81 -16.94 4.63
N VAL A 152 11.47 -15.78 4.63
CA VAL A 152 12.86 -15.61 5.08
C VAL A 152 12.99 -14.85 6.40
N LEU A 153 11.90 -14.68 7.17
CA LEU A 153 11.90 -13.95 8.44
C LEU A 153 12.98 -14.47 9.40
N HIS A 154 13.18 -15.79 9.46
CA HIS A 154 14.16 -16.44 10.31
C HIS A 154 15.47 -16.79 9.57
N GLY A 155 15.73 -16.13 8.44
CA GLY A 155 16.88 -16.39 7.58
C GLY A 155 16.73 -17.65 6.73
N ILE A 156 17.80 -17.99 6.00
CA ILE A 156 17.83 -19.15 5.09
C ILE A 156 18.13 -20.43 5.87
N THR A 157 17.08 -21.12 6.24
CA THR A 157 17.16 -22.39 6.98
C THR A 157 17.67 -23.55 6.09
N PRO A 158 18.11 -24.68 6.67
CA PRO A 158 18.41 -25.90 5.89
C PRO A 158 17.21 -26.40 5.07
N ALA A 159 15.98 -26.26 5.58
CA ALA A 159 14.76 -26.64 4.86
C ALA A 159 14.54 -25.78 3.61
N ILE A 160 14.73 -24.46 3.72
CA ILE A 160 14.69 -23.54 2.59
C ILE A 160 15.79 -23.89 1.56
N ARG A 161 17.01 -24.24 1.99
CA ARG A 161 18.07 -24.69 1.08
C ARG A 161 17.66 -25.95 0.30
N GLY A 162 17.03 -26.93 0.97
CA GLY A 162 16.48 -28.10 0.31
C GLY A 162 15.40 -27.76 -0.73
N LEU A 163 14.56 -26.76 -0.44
CA LEU A 163 13.57 -26.23 -1.41
C LEU A 163 14.25 -25.60 -2.64
N LEU A 164 15.34 -24.82 -2.43
CA LEU A 164 16.10 -24.21 -3.53
C LEU A 164 16.84 -25.28 -4.39
N GLU A 165 17.37 -26.33 -3.74
CA GLU A 165 17.96 -27.49 -4.44
C GLU A 165 16.90 -28.20 -5.28
N ARG A 166 15.70 -28.42 -4.72
CA ARG A 166 14.55 -28.98 -5.47
C ARG A 166 14.23 -28.15 -6.69
N ARG A 167 14.14 -26.80 -6.56
CA ARG A 167 13.93 -25.90 -7.69
C ARG A 167 14.95 -26.11 -8.79
N ALA A 168 16.24 -26.25 -8.43
CA ALA A 168 17.32 -26.44 -9.40
C ALA A 168 17.20 -27.77 -10.18
N GLU A 169 16.56 -28.79 -9.61
CA GLU A 169 16.30 -30.08 -10.25
C GLU A 169 15.08 -30.05 -11.21
N MET A 170 14.24 -29.01 -11.14
CA MET A 170 13.03 -28.91 -11.93
C MET A 170 13.32 -28.51 -13.37
N GLY A 171 12.54 -29.01 -14.31
CA GLY A 171 12.66 -28.65 -15.74
C GLY A 171 12.21 -27.23 -16.07
N HIS A 172 11.41 -26.60 -15.19
CA HIS A 172 11.09 -25.17 -15.21
C HIS A 172 11.65 -24.53 -13.95
N GLN A 173 11.97 -23.26 -14.00
CA GLN A 173 12.53 -22.52 -12.87
C GLN A 173 11.51 -21.50 -12.38
N PRO A 174 10.73 -21.78 -11.33
CA PRO A 174 9.84 -20.79 -10.72
C PRO A 174 10.61 -19.54 -10.28
N VAL A 175 10.02 -18.38 -10.42
CA VAL A 175 10.56 -17.13 -9.87
C VAL A 175 10.54 -17.22 -8.34
N LEU A 176 11.64 -16.90 -7.67
CA LEU A 176 11.71 -16.87 -6.22
C LEU A 176 11.35 -15.49 -5.69
N LEU A 177 10.37 -15.43 -4.80
CA LEU A 177 9.99 -14.24 -4.07
C LEU A 177 10.32 -14.46 -2.58
N ALA A 178 11.20 -13.61 -2.03
CA ALA A 178 11.52 -13.61 -0.61
C ALA A 178 10.48 -12.76 0.15
N GLU A 179 9.81 -13.36 1.10
CA GLU A 179 8.84 -12.70 1.97
C GLU A 179 9.44 -12.31 3.32
N LYS A 180 8.78 -11.34 3.97
CA LYS A 180 9.15 -10.87 5.32
C LYS A 180 10.61 -10.43 5.42
N VAL A 181 11.12 -9.84 4.33
CA VAL A 181 12.48 -9.28 4.30
C VAL A 181 12.49 -8.00 5.14
N GLU A 182 13.15 -8.04 6.31
CA GLU A 182 13.10 -6.94 7.27
C GLU A 182 14.36 -6.04 7.28
N SER A 183 15.40 -6.40 6.53
CA SER A 183 16.66 -5.67 6.51
C SER A 183 17.34 -5.69 5.16
N GLU A 184 18.21 -4.70 4.89
CA GLU A 184 19.08 -4.68 3.70
C GLU A 184 20.05 -5.88 3.67
N ALA A 185 20.46 -6.38 4.83
CA ALA A 185 21.31 -7.59 4.91
C ALA A 185 20.55 -8.83 4.43
N ALA A 186 19.30 -9.03 4.90
CA ALA A 186 18.44 -10.13 4.45
C ALA A 186 18.12 -10.02 2.96
N PHE A 187 17.88 -8.79 2.46
CA PHE A 187 17.70 -8.52 1.04
C PHE A 187 18.92 -8.92 0.21
N ALA A 188 20.14 -8.52 0.66
CA ALA A 188 21.37 -8.85 -0.03
C ALA A 188 21.63 -10.37 -0.04
N GLU A 189 21.44 -11.05 1.10
CA GLU A 189 21.59 -12.50 1.21
C GLU A 189 20.62 -13.26 0.29
N ALA A 190 19.33 -12.93 0.33
CA ALA A 190 18.34 -13.55 -0.55
C ALA A 190 18.66 -13.32 -2.03
N ARG A 191 19.09 -12.09 -2.40
CA ARG A 191 19.49 -11.75 -3.77
C ARG A 191 20.67 -12.59 -4.27
N GLU A 192 21.68 -12.86 -3.41
CA GLU A 192 22.81 -13.71 -3.74
C GLU A 192 22.41 -15.18 -3.93
N LEU A 193 21.39 -15.65 -3.21
CA LEU A 193 20.82 -16.99 -3.35
C LEU A 193 19.88 -17.15 -4.56
N GLY A 194 19.72 -16.11 -5.37
CA GLY A 194 18.96 -16.19 -6.61
C GLY A 194 17.50 -15.78 -6.50
N PHE A 195 17.06 -15.18 -5.40
CA PHE A 195 15.75 -14.56 -5.34
C PHE A 195 15.64 -13.38 -6.30
N GLU A 196 14.51 -13.26 -6.94
CA GLU A 196 14.24 -12.27 -8.00
C GLU A 196 13.25 -11.20 -7.56
N LEU A 197 12.33 -11.57 -6.64
CA LEU A 197 11.32 -10.68 -6.08
C LEU A 197 11.44 -10.65 -4.55
N PHE A 198 11.01 -9.53 -3.95
CA PHE A 198 11.21 -9.27 -2.53
C PHE A 198 10.01 -8.52 -1.97
N GLN A 199 9.54 -8.96 -0.80
CA GLN A 199 8.45 -8.35 -0.06
C GLN A 199 8.82 -8.22 1.41
N GLY A 200 8.58 -7.05 2.00
CA GLY A 200 8.89 -6.79 3.40
C GLY A 200 9.29 -5.34 3.67
N TYR A 201 9.80 -5.09 4.86
CA TYR A 201 10.11 -3.74 5.35
C TYR A 201 11.58 -3.33 5.14
N PHE A 202 12.35 -4.05 4.32
CA PHE A 202 13.79 -3.81 4.13
C PHE A 202 14.12 -2.42 3.58
N ARG A 203 13.19 -1.75 2.89
CA ARG A 203 13.30 -0.35 2.47
C ARG A 203 12.57 0.63 3.39
N GLY A 204 12.01 0.15 4.48
CA GLY A 204 11.22 0.95 5.43
C GLY A 204 11.91 1.22 6.76
N ARG A 205 13.05 0.57 7.05
CA ARG A 205 13.89 0.92 8.22
C ARG A 205 15.10 1.70 7.73
N PRO A 206 15.28 2.98 8.14
CA PRO A 206 16.46 3.73 7.77
C PRO A 206 17.71 3.05 8.37
N GLU A 207 18.61 2.57 7.52
CA GLU A 207 19.99 2.39 7.98
C GLU A 207 20.50 3.77 8.41
N THR A 208 20.95 3.86 9.64
CA THR A 208 21.49 5.09 10.24
C THR A 208 22.80 5.45 9.53
N ARG A 209 22.72 5.97 8.31
CA ARG A 209 23.82 6.71 7.72
C ARG A 209 23.87 8.05 8.41
N ARG A 210 24.79 8.19 9.35
CA ARG A 210 25.14 9.47 10.00
C ARG A 210 25.60 10.45 8.95
N SER A 211 24.66 11.20 8.38
CA SER A 211 24.93 12.44 7.67
C SER A 211 24.31 13.56 8.48
N ASN A 212 25.14 14.33 9.16
CA ASN A 212 24.71 15.45 10.01
C ASN A 212 24.24 16.68 9.20
N ALA A 213 24.13 16.60 7.89
CA ALA A 213 23.65 17.70 7.06
C ALA A 213 22.32 17.32 6.40
N LEU A 214 21.29 18.14 6.65
CA LEU A 214 20.03 18.07 5.90
C LEU A 214 20.32 18.22 4.41
N PRO A 215 19.84 17.33 3.53
CA PRO A 215 19.86 17.58 2.10
C PRO A 215 19.22 18.94 1.78
N LEU A 216 19.78 19.71 0.87
CA LEU A 216 19.25 21.04 0.50
C LEU A 216 17.75 21.00 0.14
N ALA A 217 17.31 19.92 -0.51
CA ALA A 217 15.90 19.69 -0.81
C ALA A 217 15.04 19.53 0.46
N ALA A 218 15.50 18.79 1.46
CA ALA A 218 14.78 18.61 2.72
C ALA A 218 14.62 19.92 3.50
N SER A 219 15.66 20.77 3.52
CA SER A 219 15.60 22.12 4.10
C SER A 219 14.58 23.01 3.39
N SER A 220 14.40 22.84 2.09
CA SER A 220 13.40 23.59 1.30
C SER A 220 11.98 23.15 1.64
N VAL A 221 11.75 21.84 1.78
CA VAL A 221 10.46 21.29 2.21
C VAL A 221 10.09 21.83 3.60
N LEU A 222 11.01 21.78 4.57
CA LEU A 222 10.76 22.31 5.92
C LEU A 222 10.41 23.81 5.91
N ARG A 223 11.13 24.63 5.14
CA ARG A 223 10.82 26.05 5.01
C ARG A 223 9.43 26.28 4.44
N LEU A 224 9.06 25.51 3.42
CA LEU A 224 7.73 25.60 2.81
C LEU A 224 6.65 25.23 3.84
N VAL A 225 6.78 24.10 4.52
CA VAL A 225 5.82 23.62 5.53
C VAL A 225 5.65 24.67 6.63
N ARG A 226 6.75 25.16 7.22
CA ARG A 226 6.71 26.19 8.26
C ARG A 226 6.00 27.47 7.83
N ARG A 227 6.18 27.91 6.59
CA ARG A 227 5.51 29.10 6.04
C ARG A 227 4.03 28.87 5.76
N LEU A 228 3.68 27.71 5.20
CA LEU A 228 2.29 27.38 4.88
C LEU A 228 1.42 27.19 6.13
N TYR A 229 2.02 26.71 7.23
CA TYR A 229 1.32 26.45 8.49
C TYR A 229 1.70 27.43 9.61
N ALA A 230 2.26 28.59 9.27
CA ALA A 230 2.49 29.64 10.25
C ALA A 230 1.14 30.10 10.85
N PRO A 231 1.06 30.37 12.17
CA PRO A 231 -0.19 30.77 12.83
C PRO A 231 -0.83 32.04 12.26
N ASP A 232 -0.03 32.91 11.66
CA ASP A 232 -0.41 34.17 11.01
C ASP A 232 -0.53 34.06 9.49
N ALA A 233 -0.52 32.84 8.92
CA ALA A 233 -0.56 32.63 7.50
C ALA A 233 -1.92 33.04 6.92
N SER A 234 -1.93 34.15 6.17
CA SER A 234 -3.08 34.60 5.37
C SER A 234 -3.09 33.99 3.98
N VAL A 235 -4.23 34.02 3.28
CA VAL A 235 -4.34 33.58 1.87
C VAL A 235 -3.29 34.26 0.99
N ALA A 236 -3.08 35.57 1.18
CA ALA A 236 -2.08 36.33 0.43
C ALA A 236 -0.64 35.90 0.73
N SER A 237 -0.32 35.57 2.00
CA SER A 237 1.00 35.06 2.37
C SER A 237 1.28 33.67 1.80
N ILE A 238 0.25 32.80 1.76
CA ILE A 238 0.33 31.47 1.16
C ILE A 238 0.55 31.56 -0.35
N GLU A 239 -0.21 32.43 -1.02
CA GLU A 239 -0.04 32.71 -2.46
C GLU A 239 1.39 33.18 -2.76
N ALA A 240 1.92 34.12 -1.97
CA ALA A 240 3.27 34.64 -2.13
C ALA A 240 4.35 33.57 -1.90
N VAL A 241 4.13 32.69 -0.91
CA VAL A 241 5.04 31.56 -0.63
C VAL A 241 5.07 30.59 -1.79
N LEU A 242 3.90 30.20 -2.32
CA LEU A 242 3.80 29.30 -3.46
C LEU A 242 4.38 29.92 -4.73
N ALA A 243 4.08 31.21 -4.99
CA ALA A 243 4.59 31.93 -6.14
C ALA A 243 6.13 32.11 -6.14
N SER A 244 6.77 31.96 -4.99
CA SER A 244 8.24 32.02 -4.90
C SER A 244 8.98 30.83 -5.52
N ASP A 245 8.25 29.72 -5.83
CA ASP A 245 8.80 28.53 -6.48
C ASP A 245 8.02 28.23 -7.76
N ALA A 246 8.54 28.70 -8.90
CA ALA A 246 7.89 28.50 -10.20
C ALA A 246 7.69 27.04 -10.58
N ALA A 247 8.60 26.15 -10.20
CA ALA A 247 8.49 24.72 -10.48
C ALA A 247 7.36 24.08 -9.69
N LEU A 248 7.22 24.45 -8.41
CA LEU A 248 6.12 24.03 -7.55
C LEU A 248 4.77 24.53 -8.10
N VAL A 249 4.70 25.81 -8.51
CA VAL A 249 3.48 26.37 -9.12
C VAL A 249 3.06 25.60 -10.36
N VAL A 250 3.97 25.34 -11.29
CA VAL A 250 3.66 24.60 -12.53
C VAL A 250 3.12 23.21 -12.21
N ARG A 251 3.75 22.49 -11.29
CA ARG A 251 3.29 21.16 -10.87
C ARG A 251 1.94 21.21 -10.18
N LEU A 252 1.72 22.18 -9.29
CA LEU A 252 0.45 22.36 -8.59
C LEU A 252 -0.67 22.64 -9.59
N LEU A 253 -0.49 23.56 -10.54
CA LEU A 253 -1.48 23.88 -11.54
C LEU A 253 -1.78 22.72 -12.48
N ARG A 254 -0.79 21.92 -12.84
CA ARG A 254 -1.00 20.67 -13.61
C ARG A 254 -1.82 19.67 -12.81
N LEU A 255 -1.47 19.44 -11.54
CA LEU A 255 -2.17 18.51 -10.68
C LEU A 255 -3.65 18.89 -10.52
N VAL A 256 -3.93 20.14 -10.15
CA VAL A 256 -5.31 20.61 -9.93
C VAL A 256 -6.13 20.73 -11.21
N SER A 257 -5.48 20.84 -12.36
CA SER A 257 -6.14 20.83 -13.69
C SER A 257 -6.37 19.41 -14.22
N SER A 258 -5.94 18.38 -13.51
CA SER A 258 -6.16 16.99 -13.92
C SER A 258 -7.65 16.61 -13.83
N PRO A 259 -8.10 15.59 -14.61
CA PRO A 259 -9.50 15.14 -14.59
C PRO A 259 -9.98 14.68 -13.20
N ALA A 260 -9.08 14.24 -12.32
CA ALA A 260 -9.41 13.80 -10.97
C ALA A 260 -10.06 14.87 -10.08
N PHE A 261 -9.81 16.16 -10.36
CA PHE A 261 -10.46 17.27 -9.66
C PHE A 261 -11.81 17.68 -10.26
N GLY A 262 -12.24 17.06 -11.36
CA GLY A 262 -13.55 17.31 -11.99
C GLY A 262 -13.77 18.75 -12.47
N LEU A 263 -12.71 19.54 -12.61
CA LEU A 263 -12.82 20.94 -13.04
C LEU A 263 -13.10 21.04 -14.53
N ARG A 264 -14.11 21.82 -14.91
CA ARG A 264 -14.52 21.98 -16.31
C ARG A 264 -13.54 22.80 -17.15
N ARG A 265 -12.66 23.57 -16.53
CA ARG A 265 -11.66 24.42 -17.19
C ARG A 265 -10.32 24.29 -16.47
N PRO A 266 -9.20 24.35 -17.19
CA PRO A 266 -7.88 24.35 -16.57
C PRO A 266 -7.71 25.53 -15.61
N VAL A 267 -7.02 25.30 -14.50
CA VAL A 267 -6.65 26.32 -13.52
C VAL A 267 -5.35 26.97 -13.97
N THR A 268 -5.33 28.30 -14.11
CA THR A 268 -4.21 29.04 -14.69
C THR A 268 -3.42 29.87 -13.66
N SER A 269 -3.91 29.98 -12.42
CA SER A 269 -3.20 30.69 -11.35
C SER A 269 -3.38 30.05 -9.98
N VAL A 270 -2.44 30.29 -9.07
CA VAL A 270 -2.52 29.85 -7.67
C VAL A 270 -3.75 30.47 -6.99
N GLN A 271 -4.04 31.75 -7.25
CA GLN A 271 -5.21 32.43 -6.73
C GLN A 271 -6.52 31.73 -7.15
N GLN A 272 -6.63 31.37 -8.42
CA GLN A 272 -7.77 30.61 -8.91
C GLN A 272 -7.88 29.23 -8.26
N ALA A 273 -6.77 28.54 -8.05
CA ALA A 273 -6.72 27.27 -7.34
C ALA A 273 -7.21 27.42 -5.89
N LEU A 274 -6.75 28.43 -5.17
CA LEU A 274 -7.15 28.74 -3.79
C LEU A 274 -8.66 29.02 -3.67
N VAL A 275 -9.24 29.73 -4.66
CA VAL A 275 -10.69 30.03 -4.68
C VAL A 275 -11.51 28.77 -4.97
N LEU A 276 -11.06 27.91 -5.89
CA LEU A 276 -11.84 26.75 -6.34
C LEU A 276 -11.74 25.55 -5.38
N LEU A 277 -10.57 25.32 -4.79
CA LEU A 277 -10.27 24.13 -3.99
C LEU A 277 -10.13 24.44 -2.49
N GLY A 278 -10.01 25.72 -2.14
CA GLY A 278 -9.77 26.14 -0.77
C GLY A 278 -8.30 26.10 -0.36
N VAL A 279 -8.01 26.84 0.71
CA VAL A 279 -6.63 27.04 1.22
C VAL A 279 -6.02 25.73 1.71
N ASP A 280 -6.77 24.93 2.46
CA ASP A 280 -6.24 23.74 3.11
C ASP A 280 -5.90 22.65 2.09
N GLN A 281 -6.73 22.50 1.07
CA GLN A 281 -6.45 21.57 -0.03
C GLN A 281 -5.16 21.97 -0.79
N ILE A 282 -4.99 23.24 -1.07
CA ILE A 282 -3.79 23.76 -1.76
C ILE A 282 -2.55 23.64 -0.90
N ARG A 283 -2.63 23.92 0.41
CA ARG A 283 -1.53 23.67 1.36
C ARG A 283 -1.07 22.22 1.32
N ARG A 284 -2.02 21.27 1.44
CA ARG A 284 -1.74 19.84 1.42
C ARG A 284 -1.01 19.43 0.14
N TRP A 285 -1.52 19.83 -1.02
CA TRP A 285 -0.89 19.51 -2.31
C TRP A 285 0.48 20.16 -2.49
N ALA A 286 0.66 21.38 -2.03
CA ALA A 286 1.97 22.05 -2.10
C ALA A 286 3.05 21.28 -1.31
N ILE A 287 2.71 20.79 -0.11
CA ILE A 287 3.62 19.99 0.69
C ILE A 287 3.93 18.65 0.02
N VAL A 288 2.90 17.98 -0.48
CA VAL A 288 3.06 16.71 -1.22
C VAL A 288 4.02 16.87 -2.39
N LEU A 289 3.82 17.91 -3.21
CA LEU A 289 4.69 18.18 -4.35
C LEU A 289 6.11 18.59 -3.93
N ALA A 290 6.25 19.25 -2.78
CA ALA A 290 7.57 19.59 -2.24
C ALA A 290 8.30 18.33 -1.73
N ILE A 291 7.62 17.43 -1.02
CA ILE A 291 8.18 16.14 -0.61
C ILE A 291 8.53 15.31 -1.85
N ALA A 292 7.69 15.37 -2.90
CA ALA A 292 7.96 14.73 -4.17
C ALA A 292 9.20 15.25 -4.91
N GLN A 293 9.80 16.37 -4.49
CA GLN A 293 11.10 16.86 -5.00
C GLN A 293 12.31 16.28 -4.24
N LEU A 294 12.09 15.65 -3.09
CA LEU A 294 13.12 14.84 -2.44
C LEU A 294 13.41 13.65 -3.35
N ASP A 295 14.67 13.35 -3.63
CA ASP A 295 15.15 12.36 -4.62
C ASP A 295 14.30 11.06 -4.69
N LEU A 296 13.14 11.15 -5.34
CA LEU A 296 12.12 10.09 -5.42
C LEU A 296 12.51 8.93 -6.31
N ALA A 297 13.59 9.04 -7.07
CA ALA A 297 14.12 7.94 -7.84
C ALA A 297 14.44 6.73 -6.94
N ARG A 298 14.59 6.96 -5.61
CA ARG A 298 14.93 5.93 -4.63
C ARG A 298 13.75 5.36 -3.85
N ALA A 299 12.62 6.06 -3.74
CA ALA A 299 11.51 5.58 -2.91
C ALA A 299 10.11 6.10 -3.33
N PRO A 300 9.67 5.93 -4.58
CA PRO A 300 8.36 6.39 -5.03
C PRO A 300 7.22 5.72 -4.25
N GLU A 301 7.43 4.47 -3.80
CA GLU A 301 6.45 3.75 -3.01
C GLU A 301 6.30 4.31 -1.59
N ALA A 302 7.37 4.75 -0.95
CA ALA A 302 7.29 5.39 0.36
C ALA A 302 6.47 6.69 0.31
N LEU A 303 6.60 7.49 -0.76
CA LEU A 303 5.73 8.66 -0.96
C LEU A 303 4.28 8.27 -1.19
N ARG A 304 4.02 7.24 -2.01
CA ARG A 304 2.67 6.75 -2.24
C ARG A 304 2.02 6.31 -0.93
N ARG A 305 2.74 5.55 -0.12
CA ARG A 305 2.30 5.13 1.21
C ARG A 305 2.06 6.31 2.15
N SER A 306 2.93 7.33 2.16
CA SER A 306 2.74 8.55 2.96
C SER A 306 1.42 9.25 2.63
N LEU A 307 1.09 9.36 1.33
CA LEU A 307 -0.15 9.98 0.86
C LEU A 307 -1.39 9.19 1.29
N VAL A 308 -1.36 7.88 1.10
CA VAL A 308 -2.45 7.00 1.54
C VAL A 308 -2.61 7.09 3.05
N ARG A 309 -1.52 6.98 3.82
CA ARG A 309 -1.54 7.06 5.28
C ARG A 309 -2.06 8.40 5.80
N ALA A 310 -1.74 9.50 5.12
CA ALA A 310 -2.30 10.81 5.44
C ALA A 310 -3.84 10.83 5.39
N LYS A 311 -4.42 10.25 4.35
CA LYS A 311 -5.88 10.14 4.19
C LYS A 311 -6.50 9.16 5.20
N LEU A 312 -5.85 8.04 5.45
CA LEU A 312 -6.32 7.06 6.44
C LEU A 312 -6.31 7.64 7.86
N CYS A 313 -5.26 8.37 8.26
CA CYS A 313 -5.21 9.04 9.56
C CYS A 313 -6.39 10.01 9.74
N MET A 314 -6.72 10.80 8.71
CA MET A 314 -7.90 11.67 8.75
C MET A 314 -9.20 10.89 8.93
N ALA A 315 -9.35 9.75 8.26
CA ALA A 315 -10.54 8.91 8.36
C ALA A 315 -10.65 8.21 9.73
N CYS A 316 -9.50 7.93 10.37
CA CYS A 316 -9.44 7.26 11.68
C CYS A 316 -9.68 8.20 12.87
N GLY A 317 -9.47 9.50 12.72
CA GLY A 317 -9.48 10.43 13.84
C GLY A 317 -10.67 11.40 13.85
N ASP A 318 -10.57 12.43 14.72
CA ASP A 318 -11.57 13.49 14.83
C ASP A 318 -11.48 14.44 13.63
N PRO A 319 -12.59 14.72 12.93
CA PRO A 319 -12.62 15.71 11.85
C PRO A 319 -12.14 17.11 12.25
N ALA A 320 -12.27 17.49 13.52
CA ALA A 320 -11.74 18.77 14.04
C ALA A 320 -10.21 18.85 14.00
N GLN A 321 -9.52 17.69 13.96
CA GLN A 321 -8.06 17.57 13.91
C GLN A 321 -7.57 17.10 12.53
N ALA A 322 -8.38 17.26 11.49
CA ALA A 322 -8.13 16.70 10.16
C ALA A 322 -6.77 17.12 9.57
N ASP A 323 -6.34 18.36 9.77
CA ASP A 323 -5.06 18.85 9.23
C ASP A 323 -3.87 18.27 9.97
N GLU A 324 -3.93 18.17 11.30
CA GLU A 324 -2.87 17.54 12.10
C GLU A 324 -2.75 16.06 11.79
N LEU A 325 -3.87 15.36 11.65
CA LEU A 325 -3.92 13.95 11.27
C LEU A 325 -3.38 13.71 9.85
N TYR A 326 -3.69 14.61 8.92
CA TYR A 326 -3.14 14.54 7.57
C TYR A 326 -1.61 14.68 7.58
N LEU A 327 -1.10 15.71 8.28
CA LEU A 327 0.35 15.93 8.38
C LEU A 327 1.05 14.80 9.13
N LEU A 328 0.44 14.26 10.17
CA LEU A 328 0.96 13.13 10.92
C LEU A 328 1.16 11.91 10.01
N GLY A 329 0.14 11.54 9.24
CA GLY A 329 0.22 10.44 8.30
C GLY A 329 1.24 10.68 7.18
N LEU A 330 1.24 11.89 6.60
CA LEU A 330 2.14 12.29 5.52
C LEU A 330 3.61 12.25 5.94
N PHE A 331 3.92 12.72 7.14
CA PHE A 331 5.30 12.78 7.63
C PHE A 331 5.79 11.48 8.25
N SER A 332 4.92 10.51 8.50
CA SER A 332 5.25 9.26 9.19
C SER A 332 6.26 8.34 8.46
N LEU A 333 6.63 8.67 7.24
CA LEU A 333 7.66 7.97 6.44
C LEU A 333 8.79 8.90 5.98
N LEU A 334 8.94 10.09 6.59
CA LEU A 334 10.03 11.01 6.23
C LEU A 334 11.42 10.43 6.53
N ASP A 335 11.55 9.63 7.56
CA ASP A 335 12.77 8.89 7.87
C ASP A 335 13.15 7.93 6.74
N THR A 336 12.17 7.19 6.25
CA THR A 336 12.32 6.29 5.09
C THR A 336 12.67 7.04 3.81
N LEU A 337 12.02 8.19 3.57
CA LEU A 337 12.22 9.01 2.39
C LEU A 337 13.59 9.71 2.36
N THR A 338 14.13 10.02 3.54
CA THR A 338 15.32 10.89 3.65
C THR A 338 16.54 10.21 4.27
N GLY A 339 16.34 9.04 4.92
CA GLY A 339 17.38 8.36 5.70
C GLY A 339 17.77 9.07 7.00
N ARG A 340 17.00 10.09 7.42
CA ARG A 340 17.22 10.84 8.68
C ARG A 340 16.26 10.32 9.75
N PRO A 341 16.72 10.11 11.03
CA PRO A 341 15.86 9.61 12.10
C PRO A 341 14.60 10.45 12.31
N MET A 342 13.46 9.78 12.59
CA MET A 342 12.17 10.44 12.82
C MET A 342 12.23 11.40 14.02
N SER A 343 12.99 11.07 15.09
CA SER A 343 13.17 11.94 16.25
C SER A 343 13.72 13.32 15.89
N GLU A 344 14.68 13.37 14.96
CA GLU A 344 15.25 14.64 14.49
C GLU A 344 14.28 15.41 13.58
N TRP A 345 13.49 14.70 12.74
CA TRP A 345 12.44 15.33 11.93
C TRP A 345 11.35 15.95 12.81
N ALA A 346 10.93 15.24 13.87
CA ALA A 346 9.88 15.69 14.75
C ALA A 346 10.22 17.01 15.48
N GLU A 347 11.50 17.28 15.73
CA GLU A 347 11.96 18.57 16.30
C GLU A 347 11.85 19.72 15.29
N ASP A 348 12.11 19.44 14.02
CA ASP A 348 12.14 20.44 12.95
C ASP A 348 10.76 20.75 12.36
N LEU A 349 9.83 19.81 12.40
CA LEU A 349 8.48 19.99 11.85
C LEU A 349 7.61 20.90 12.71
N PRO A 350 6.74 21.74 12.12
CA PRO A 350 5.80 22.60 12.84
C PRO A 350 4.58 21.78 13.31
N LEU A 351 4.83 20.76 14.13
CA LEU A 351 3.80 19.89 14.70
C LEU A 351 3.46 20.30 16.13
N CYS A 352 2.20 20.14 16.54
CA CYS A 352 1.81 20.24 17.93
C CYS A 352 2.51 19.16 18.77
N PRO A 353 2.65 19.32 20.09
CA PRO A 353 3.33 18.34 20.94
C PRO A 353 2.75 16.92 20.81
N ASP A 354 1.43 16.78 20.72
CA ASP A 354 0.73 15.51 20.62
C ASP A 354 1.03 14.81 19.28
N ALA A 355 1.05 15.54 18.16
CA ALA A 355 1.41 15.00 16.86
C ALA A 355 2.89 14.60 16.81
N ARG A 356 3.77 15.39 17.43
CA ARG A 356 5.21 15.08 17.54
C ARG A 356 5.45 13.80 18.31
N GLN A 357 4.82 13.64 19.47
CA GLN A 357 4.92 12.42 20.27
C GLN A 357 4.39 11.21 19.48
N SER A 358 3.23 11.35 18.85
CA SER A 358 2.63 10.28 18.07
C SER A 358 3.49 9.89 16.86
N LEU A 359 4.23 10.84 16.27
CA LEU A 359 5.11 10.57 15.13
C LEU A 359 6.37 9.77 15.53
N VAL A 360 6.94 10.06 16.72
CA VAL A 360 8.21 9.46 17.17
C VAL A 360 8.01 8.05 17.72
N ASP A 361 7.02 7.86 18.60
CA ASP A 361 6.84 6.63 19.37
C ASP A 361 5.44 5.98 19.20
N GLY A 362 4.55 6.59 18.41
CA GLY A 362 3.20 6.10 18.18
C GLY A 362 2.26 6.25 19.39
N THR A 363 2.67 6.98 20.43
CA THR A 363 1.87 7.23 21.65
C THR A 363 1.13 8.57 21.59
N GLY A 364 0.47 8.98 22.69
CA GLY A 364 -0.26 10.23 22.75
C GLY A 364 -1.64 10.20 22.07
N PRO A 365 -2.37 11.33 22.09
CA PRO A 365 -3.76 11.40 21.63
C PRO A 365 -3.97 11.10 20.13
N LEU A 366 -3.00 11.43 19.30
CA LEU A 366 -3.03 11.19 17.86
C LEU A 366 -2.37 9.85 17.45
N GLY A 367 -1.81 9.11 18.40
CA GLY A 367 -1.19 7.80 18.17
C GLY A 367 -2.18 6.73 17.69
N PRO A 368 -3.38 6.59 18.28
CA PRO A 368 -4.35 5.60 17.82
C PRO A 368 -4.73 5.73 16.35
N PRO A 369 -5.09 6.92 15.80
CA PRO A 369 -5.33 7.10 14.36
C PRO A 369 -4.15 6.67 13.49
N LEU A 370 -2.92 7.01 13.86
CA LEU A 370 -1.73 6.62 13.10
C LEU A 370 -1.50 5.11 13.12
N ARG A 371 -1.62 4.46 14.30
CA ARG A 371 -1.50 3.00 14.40
C ARG A 371 -2.58 2.28 13.60
N THR A 372 -3.83 2.77 13.65
CA THR A 372 -4.92 2.21 12.86
C THR A 372 -4.63 2.33 11.36
N ALA A 373 -4.16 3.48 10.89
CA ALA A 373 -3.79 3.68 9.49
C ALA A 373 -2.65 2.74 9.06
N ILE A 374 -1.64 2.55 9.91
CA ILE A 374 -0.53 1.61 9.67
C ILE A 374 -1.03 0.17 9.64
N ALA A 375 -1.91 -0.23 10.57
CA ALA A 375 -2.48 -1.58 10.60
C ALA A 375 -3.31 -1.88 9.34
N VAL A 376 -4.13 -0.92 8.88
CA VAL A 376 -4.87 -1.03 7.61
C VAL A 376 -3.93 -1.22 6.43
N GLU A 377 -2.88 -0.40 6.35
CA GLU A 377 -1.90 -0.44 5.27
C GLU A 377 -1.11 -1.77 5.25
N ALA A 378 -0.81 -2.31 6.42
CA ALA A 378 -0.11 -3.58 6.58
C ALA A 378 -1.02 -4.81 6.40
N GLY A 379 -2.35 -4.63 6.37
CA GLY A 379 -3.29 -5.74 6.43
C GLY A 379 -3.31 -6.46 7.79
N ASP A 380 -2.91 -5.76 8.87
CA ASP A 380 -2.93 -6.29 10.23
C ASP A 380 -4.35 -6.27 10.80
N TRP A 381 -5.11 -7.28 10.41
CA TRP A 381 -6.51 -7.42 10.78
C TRP A 381 -6.72 -7.73 12.28
N GLU A 382 -5.72 -8.31 12.94
CA GLU A 382 -5.79 -8.57 14.38
C GLU A 382 -5.79 -7.26 15.16
N ALA A 383 -4.88 -6.34 14.83
CA ALA A 383 -4.82 -5.01 15.42
C ALA A 383 -6.12 -4.21 15.21
N LEU A 384 -6.82 -4.45 14.10
CA LEU A 384 -8.06 -3.74 13.76
C LEU A 384 -9.30 -4.27 14.48
N ARG A 385 -9.27 -5.44 15.13
CA ARG A 385 -10.43 -6.01 15.86
C ARG A 385 -10.93 -5.13 17.00
N SER A 386 -10.06 -4.34 17.61
CA SER A 386 -10.40 -3.43 18.71
C SER A 386 -10.82 -2.03 18.25
N VAL A 387 -10.78 -1.75 16.95
CA VAL A 387 -11.14 -0.44 16.39
C VAL A 387 -12.65 -0.33 16.23
N ASP A 388 -13.20 0.86 16.54
CA ASP A 388 -14.64 1.14 16.37
C ASP A 388 -15.09 0.84 14.92
N PRO A 389 -16.14 0.03 14.73
CA PRO A 389 -16.67 -0.29 13.40
C PRO A 389 -16.99 0.94 12.55
N ALA A 390 -17.40 2.06 13.15
CA ALA A 390 -17.66 3.30 12.43
C ALA A 390 -16.37 3.93 11.85
N ILE A 391 -15.23 3.75 12.52
CA ILE A 391 -13.92 4.15 12.00
C ILE A 391 -13.54 3.25 10.84
N VAL A 392 -13.69 1.94 11.01
CA VAL A 392 -13.42 0.95 9.96
C VAL A 392 -14.20 1.28 8.69
N GLN A 393 -15.49 1.63 8.83
CA GLN A 393 -16.34 2.04 7.71
C GLN A 393 -15.78 3.26 6.97
N ARG A 394 -15.43 4.33 7.70
CA ARG A 394 -14.85 5.53 7.09
C ARG A 394 -13.54 5.23 6.34
N VAL A 395 -12.74 4.34 6.89
CA VAL A 395 -11.49 3.89 6.22
C VAL A 395 -11.81 3.17 4.92
N CYS A 396 -12.78 2.25 4.90
CA CYS A 396 -13.21 1.56 3.69
C CYS A 396 -13.63 2.53 2.58
N ASP A 397 -14.38 3.59 2.95
CA ASP A 397 -14.84 4.59 2.00
C ASP A 397 -13.69 5.44 1.42
N VAL A 398 -12.64 5.65 2.20
CA VAL A 398 -11.50 6.53 1.83
C VAL A 398 -10.39 5.80 1.08
N ILE A 399 -10.17 4.50 1.31
CA ILE A 399 -9.07 3.73 0.72
C ILE A 399 -8.97 3.88 -0.81
N PRO A 400 -10.03 3.68 -1.61
CA PRO A 400 -9.94 3.79 -3.07
C PRO A 400 -9.54 5.20 -3.52
N ILE A 401 -10.11 6.22 -2.88
CA ILE A 401 -9.83 7.63 -3.17
C ILE A 401 -8.36 7.96 -2.84
N ALA A 402 -7.89 7.48 -1.68
CA ALA A 402 -6.50 7.71 -1.25
C ALA A 402 -5.49 7.11 -2.23
N TRP A 403 -5.75 5.92 -2.76
CA TRP A 403 -4.88 5.29 -3.75
C TRP A 403 -4.92 5.98 -5.11
N GLU A 404 -6.11 6.41 -5.56
CA GLU A 404 -6.24 7.15 -6.81
C GLU A 404 -5.47 8.47 -6.76
N GLU A 405 -5.63 9.25 -5.70
CA GLU A 405 -4.90 10.49 -5.49
C GLU A 405 -3.38 10.27 -5.37
N ALA A 406 -2.94 9.26 -4.64
CA ALA A 406 -1.52 8.94 -4.52
C ALA A 406 -0.88 8.55 -5.87
N ASN A 407 -1.60 7.79 -6.69
CA ASN A 407 -1.16 7.41 -8.03
C ASN A 407 -1.11 8.61 -8.99
N LEU A 408 -2.00 9.60 -8.80
CA LEU A 408 -2.02 10.82 -9.62
C LEU A 408 -0.76 11.69 -9.43
N VAL A 409 -0.26 11.78 -8.19
CA VAL A 409 0.92 12.58 -7.86
C VAL A 409 2.21 12.00 -8.45
N LEU A 410 2.25 10.68 -8.65
CA LEU A 410 3.45 9.94 -9.09
C LEU A 410 3.46 9.65 -10.60
N ARG A 411 2.46 10.10 -11.34
CA ARG A 411 2.44 10.13 -12.81
C ARG A 411 3.12 11.39 -13.35
#